data_34ff09707afb860cb8f318b2869ced49
#
_entry.id   34ff09707afb860cb8f318b2869ced49
#
_cell.length_a   1.000
_cell.length_b   1.000
_cell.length_c   1.000
_cell.angle_alpha   90.00
_cell.angle_beta   90.00
_cell.angle_gamma   90.00
#
_symmetry.space_group_name_H-M   'P 1'
#
loop_
_entity.id
_entity.type
_entity.pdbx_description
1 polymer ?
#
loop_
_entity_poly.entity_id
_entity_poly.type
_entity_poly.pdbx_seq_one_letter_code
_entity_poly.pdbx_strand_id
1 'polypeptide(L)'
;MKKRIVACMLALTMVLGLTACGGSGNGSSKSGATTVSGETEAVEINGITYNKATDLTDEEITLTYFHFDQDETVKYLADRFMELYPNITVNAVYENVATYNDTLLTLVSNNETPDVIMYSDCDFALSNFLLSDVSGFWNSDPETAKLASTINDCGVGCYGTSARFGVPVKFFPGVMYIDMNVLEALNVEAPSRNWTWADMIQLIKDCTVLDSPDGMAYYGCGYYNRLDSYYGIAAAQTIQGEFGFDGTDFDLSVWAVGEQEFSDLKLGGYIAPTTETQEMEDWMGDWEAWCGASGHVALFTEAFWTYQGTWATEAFEQYDLDIVPYVVPAVSEADASADHHSIATIDFGGVTTSCQYPREAYELLKFMSFGVDGWKTRIEVYNDTSITNASGLALKYDVMPAPITTNEEVWNGYIDMYCSDMDEEHKALWEEYFASCLQPIPYGWTSIAGYWNFCDEYFNSIGIHDLVDKGTAKAADYAEEATRKANWYHATAMLKYFGAEGYNVLTEEEIALYEQMVTDNQ
;
A
#
# COMPACT_ATOMS: atom_id res chain seq x y z
N MET A 1 -3.29 -32.54 29.94
CA MET A 1 -3.34 -33.66 28.97
C MET A 1 -2.73 -33.14 27.67
N LYS A 2 -1.53 -33.66 27.37
CA LYS A 2 -0.77 -33.26 26.17
C LYS A 2 -1.36 -33.95 24.96
N LYS A 3 -1.79 -33.23 23.93
CA LYS A 3 -2.03 -33.76 22.58
C LYS A 3 -0.90 -33.28 21.68
N ARG A 4 -0.03 -34.22 21.31
CA ARG A 4 0.97 -34.07 20.27
C ARG A 4 0.23 -34.14 18.92
N ILE A 5 0.40 -33.11 18.07
CA ILE A 5 0.04 -33.19 16.64
C ILE A 5 1.34 -33.54 15.91
N VAL A 6 1.30 -34.69 15.25
CA VAL A 6 2.37 -35.20 14.39
C VAL A 6 2.15 -34.55 13.01
N ALA A 7 3.08 -33.73 12.58
CA ALA A 7 3.12 -33.24 11.20
C ALA A 7 3.69 -34.36 10.31
N CYS A 8 2.89 -34.85 9.37
CA CYS A 8 3.34 -35.72 8.28
C CYS A 8 3.96 -34.85 7.18
N MET A 9 5.29 -34.88 7.05
CA MET A 9 5.96 -34.46 5.82
C MET A 9 5.67 -35.51 4.73
N LEU A 10 4.96 -35.06 3.69
CA LEU A 10 4.92 -35.77 2.40
C LEU A 10 5.92 -35.06 1.48
N ALA A 11 7.08 -35.67 1.29
CA ALA A 11 7.99 -35.31 0.22
C ALA A 11 7.45 -35.84 -1.10
N LEU A 12 6.98 -34.95 -1.99
CA LEU A 12 6.68 -35.30 -3.37
C LEU A 12 7.92 -34.95 -4.22
N THR A 13 8.65 -35.97 -4.61
CA THR A 13 9.68 -35.89 -5.65
C THR A 13 8.99 -35.77 -7.01
N MET A 14 9.01 -34.60 -7.64
CA MET A 14 8.68 -34.46 -9.05
C MET A 14 9.96 -34.60 -9.89
N VAL A 15 9.99 -35.64 -10.69
CA VAL A 15 11.00 -35.87 -11.73
C VAL A 15 10.66 -35.00 -12.94
N LEU A 16 11.54 -34.04 -13.26
CA LEU A 16 11.50 -33.26 -14.50
C LEU A 16 11.94 -34.16 -15.68
N GLY A 17 10.99 -34.50 -16.53
CA GLY A 17 11.24 -35.11 -17.83
C GLY A 17 11.30 -34.05 -18.94
N LEU A 18 12.49 -33.62 -19.30
CA LEU A 18 12.73 -32.87 -20.54
C LEU A 18 12.66 -33.85 -21.73
N THR A 19 11.62 -33.76 -22.54
CA THR A 19 11.63 -34.32 -23.89
C THR A 19 11.36 -33.22 -24.91
N ALA A 20 12.42 -32.81 -25.59
CA ALA A 20 12.32 -32.05 -26.81
C ALA A 20 11.78 -32.98 -27.93
N CYS A 21 10.69 -32.61 -28.58
CA CYS A 21 10.28 -33.13 -29.85
C CYS A 21 9.87 -31.97 -30.77
N GLY A 22 10.70 -31.75 -31.81
CA GLY A 22 10.37 -30.88 -32.91
C GLY A 22 9.23 -31.44 -33.73
N GLY A 23 8.29 -30.60 -34.11
CA GLY A 23 7.22 -30.86 -35.05
C GLY A 23 6.78 -29.56 -35.68
N SER A 24 7.11 -29.42 -36.99
CA SER A 24 6.70 -28.31 -37.83
C SER A 24 5.18 -28.32 -38.00
N GLY A 25 4.52 -27.30 -37.50
CA GLY A 25 3.11 -27.00 -37.74
C GLY A 25 2.92 -25.49 -37.70
N ASN A 26 2.63 -24.90 -38.85
CA ASN A 26 2.36 -23.48 -39.04
C ASN A 26 1.01 -23.11 -38.39
N GLY A 27 1.06 -22.65 -37.17
CA GLY A 27 -0.01 -21.96 -36.48
C GLY A 27 0.68 -21.04 -35.47
N SER A 28 0.76 -19.74 -35.76
CA SER A 28 1.32 -18.75 -34.85
C SER A 28 0.43 -18.62 -33.62
N SER A 29 0.61 -19.47 -32.62
CA SER A 29 0.19 -19.13 -31.26
C SER A 29 1.20 -18.12 -30.70
N LYS A 30 0.77 -16.91 -30.42
CA LYS A 30 1.57 -15.86 -29.77
C LYS A 30 1.86 -16.17 -28.28
N SER A 31 1.47 -17.33 -27.76
CA SER A 31 1.62 -17.78 -26.38
C SER A 31 3.05 -18.13 -25.98
N GLY A 32 3.97 -17.23 -26.15
CA GLY A 32 5.39 -17.40 -25.82
C GLY A 32 6.11 -16.07 -25.76
N ALA A 33 5.38 -14.94 -25.80
CA ALA A 33 5.96 -13.62 -25.61
C ALA A 33 6.48 -13.49 -24.17
N THR A 34 7.69 -12.98 -24.05
CA THR A 34 8.33 -12.65 -22.77
C THR A 34 8.46 -11.14 -22.59
N THR A 35 7.95 -10.36 -23.54
CA THR A 35 8.03 -8.89 -23.57
C THR A 35 6.72 -8.31 -24.11
N VAL A 36 6.45 -7.04 -23.76
CA VAL A 36 5.41 -6.21 -24.38
C VAL A 36 5.95 -5.58 -25.65
N SER A 37 5.20 -5.60 -26.76
CA SER A 37 5.66 -4.96 -28.02
C SER A 37 5.65 -3.43 -27.95
N GLY A 38 4.79 -2.86 -27.09
CA GLY A 38 4.51 -1.43 -27.03
C GLY A 38 3.68 -0.91 -28.21
N GLU A 39 3.30 -1.77 -29.17
CA GLU A 39 2.42 -1.39 -30.28
C GLU A 39 0.96 -1.39 -29.85
N THR A 40 0.25 -0.30 -30.14
CA THR A 40 -1.16 -0.13 -29.76
C THR A 40 -2.00 0.33 -30.95
N GLU A 41 -3.30 0.04 -30.89
CA GLU A 41 -4.34 0.55 -31.76
C GLU A 41 -5.28 1.45 -30.97
N ALA A 42 -5.58 2.64 -31.48
CA ALA A 42 -6.53 3.54 -30.86
C ALA A 42 -7.98 3.03 -31.05
N VAL A 43 -8.70 2.84 -29.97
CA VAL A 43 -10.12 2.42 -29.95
C VAL A 43 -10.90 3.45 -29.17
N GLU A 44 -12.02 3.93 -29.73
CA GLU A 44 -12.92 4.88 -29.05
C GLU A 44 -14.12 4.15 -28.45
N ILE A 45 -14.33 4.27 -27.16
CA ILE A 45 -15.48 3.73 -26.43
C ILE A 45 -16.05 4.85 -25.55
N ASN A 46 -17.33 5.16 -25.68
CA ASN A 46 -18.03 6.21 -24.93
C ASN A 46 -17.37 7.60 -25.02
N GLY A 47 -16.67 7.90 -26.12
CA GLY A 47 -15.96 9.18 -26.31
C GLY A 47 -14.59 9.24 -25.64
N ILE A 48 -14.11 8.14 -25.07
CA ILE A 48 -12.77 7.99 -24.49
C ILE A 48 -11.90 7.18 -25.46
N THR A 49 -10.69 7.68 -25.74
CA THR A 49 -9.73 6.97 -26.56
C THR A 49 -8.85 6.06 -25.69
N TYR A 50 -8.83 4.78 -26.03
CA TYR A 50 -8.03 3.72 -25.42
C TYR A 50 -6.91 3.28 -26.34
N ASN A 51 -5.79 2.79 -25.81
CA ASN A 51 -4.63 2.29 -26.53
C ASN A 51 -4.57 0.76 -26.42
N LYS A 52 -5.36 0.08 -27.22
CA LYS A 52 -5.45 -1.38 -27.24
C LYS A 52 -4.11 -2.01 -27.68
N ALA A 53 -3.53 -2.88 -26.86
CA ALA A 53 -2.34 -3.65 -27.23
C ALA A 53 -2.62 -4.60 -28.42
N THR A 54 -1.68 -4.70 -29.37
CA THR A 54 -1.85 -5.50 -30.59
C THR A 54 -1.10 -6.82 -30.59
N ASP A 55 -0.37 -7.12 -29.51
CA ASP A 55 0.49 -8.31 -29.36
C ASP A 55 -0.13 -9.43 -28.51
N LEU A 56 -1.40 -9.32 -28.16
CA LEU A 56 -2.13 -10.37 -27.45
C LEU A 56 -2.60 -11.48 -28.39
N THR A 57 -2.97 -12.64 -27.81
CA THR A 57 -3.52 -13.77 -28.57
C THR A 57 -4.86 -13.42 -29.22
N ASP A 58 -5.15 -14.07 -30.36
CA ASP A 58 -6.47 -14.03 -31.01
C ASP A 58 -7.37 -15.22 -30.56
N GLU A 59 -6.87 -16.09 -29.66
CA GLU A 59 -7.63 -17.24 -29.17
C GLU A 59 -8.71 -16.80 -28.17
N GLU A 60 -9.83 -17.52 -28.15
CA GLU A 60 -10.85 -17.36 -27.11
C GLU A 60 -10.31 -17.92 -25.80
N ILE A 61 -10.05 -17.05 -24.83
CA ILE A 61 -9.51 -17.44 -23.54
C ILE A 61 -10.35 -16.90 -22.39
N THR A 62 -10.16 -17.48 -21.20
CA THR A 62 -10.69 -16.95 -19.94
C THR A 62 -9.55 -16.73 -18.97
N LEU A 63 -9.51 -15.56 -18.35
CA LEU A 63 -8.60 -15.22 -17.26
C LEU A 63 -9.40 -15.05 -15.97
N THR A 64 -8.92 -15.63 -14.88
CA THR A 64 -9.50 -15.44 -13.55
C THR A 64 -8.66 -14.45 -12.77
N TYR A 65 -9.30 -13.34 -12.33
CA TYR A 65 -8.71 -12.33 -11.46
C TYR A 65 -9.29 -12.44 -10.05
N PHE A 66 -8.48 -12.85 -9.09
CA PHE A 66 -8.86 -13.00 -7.68
C PHE A 66 -8.38 -11.78 -6.89
N HIS A 67 -9.31 -11.05 -6.25
CA HIS A 67 -9.04 -9.74 -5.69
C HIS A 67 -9.83 -9.46 -4.42
N PHE A 68 -9.36 -8.47 -3.65
CA PHE A 68 -10.04 -7.85 -2.50
C PHE A 68 -10.25 -6.35 -2.69
N ASP A 69 -10.21 -5.86 -3.93
CA ASP A 69 -10.55 -4.48 -4.28
C ASP A 69 -12.09 -4.30 -4.31
N GLN A 70 -12.56 -3.08 -4.48
CA GLN A 70 -13.98 -2.77 -4.65
C GLN A 70 -14.60 -3.60 -5.80
N ASP A 71 -15.49 -4.51 -5.43
CA ASP A 71 -16.04 -5.51 -6.37
C ASP A 71 -16.77 -4.85 -7.55
N GLU A 72 -17.56 -3.81 -7.30
CA GLU A 72 -18.26 -3.09 -8.33
C GLU A 72 -17.32 -2.34 -9.30
N THR A 73 -16.30 -1.67 -8.79
CA THR A 73 -15.30 -1.00 -9.64
C THR A 73 -14.56 -2.01 -10.52
N VAL A 74 -14.13 -3.14 -9.94
CA VAL A 74 -13.43 -4.20 -10.70
C VAL A 74 -14.32 -4.81 -11.78
N LYS A 75 -15.62 -4.98 -11.55
CA LYS A 75 -16.57 -5.44 -12.58
C LYS A 75 -16.61 -4.49 -13.79
N TYR A 76 -16.72 -3.19 -13.55
CA TYR A 76 -16.70 -2.20 -14.65
C TYR A 76 -15.38 -2.17 -15.40
N LEU A 77 -14.25 -2.32 -14.70
CA LEU A 77 -12.94 -2.44 -15.33
C LEU A 77 -12.85 -3.72 -16.18
N ALA A 78 -13.32 -4.86 -15.65
CA ALA A 78 -13.35 -6.12 -16.37
C ALA A 78 -14.22 -6.05 -17.62
N ASP A 79 -15.40 -5.45 -17.53
CA ASP A 79 -16.31 -5.24 -18.67
C ASP A 79 -15.65 -4.37 -19.75
N ARG A 80 -14.99 -3.27 -19.37
CA ARG A 80 -14.26 -2.42 -20.32
C ARG A 80 -13.08 -3.14 -20.96
N PHE A 81 -12.34 -3.94 -20.19
CA PHE A 81 -11.27 -4.77 -20.73
C PHE A 81 -11.79 -5.77 -21.77
N MET A 82 -12.95 -6.42 -21.51
CA MET A 82 -13.60 -7.33 -22.46
C MET A 82 -14.16 -6.60 -23.69
N GLU A 83 -14.58 -5.34 -23.58
CA GLU A 83 -14.94 -4.52 -24.76
C GLU A 83 -13.72 -4.23 -25.65
N LEU A 84 -12.55 -4.01 -25.07
CA LEU A 84 -11.29 -3.82 -25.81
C LEU A 84 -10.77 -5.13 -26.41
N TYR A 85 -10.91 -6.23 -25.68
CA TYR A 85 -10.41 -7.55 -26.04
C TYR A 85 -11.53 -8.61 -26.02
N PRO A 86 -12.41 -8.62 -27.05
CA PRO A 86 -13.64 -9.45 -27.02
C PRO A 86 -13.41 -10.97 -26.99
N ASN A 87 -12.20 -11.41 -27.35
CA ASN A 87 -11.77 -12.81 -27.28
C ASN A 87 -11.26 -13.22 -25.89
N ILE A 88 -11.12 -12.29 -24.94
CA ILE A 88 -10.67 -12.56 -23.58
C ILE A 88 -11.84 -12.37 -22.63
N THR A 89 -12.29 -13.45 -22.00
CA THR A 89 -13.28 -13.39 -20.91
C THR A 89 -12.55 -13.19 -19.59
N VAL A 90 -12.97 -12.19 -18.81
CA VAL A 90 -12.43 -11.95 -17.46
C VAL A 90 -13.44 -12.44 -16.42
N ASN A 91 -13.02 -13.38 -15.59
CA ASN A 91 -13.75 -13.86 -14.42
C ASN A 91 -13.17 -13.19 -13.17
N ALA A 92 -13.71 -12.02 -12.79
CA ALA A 92 -13.30 -11.33 -11.57
C ALA A 92 -14.00 -11.98 -10.36
N VAL A 93 -13.21 -12.37 -9.38
CA VAL A 93 -13.68 -13.07 -8.16
C VAL A 93 -13.24 -12.27 -6.94
N TYR A 94 -14.21 -11.67 -6.27
CA TYR A 94 -13.98 -10.93 -5.02
C TYR A 94 -13.91 -11.87 -3.83
N GLU A 95 -13.00 -11.60 -2.91
CA GLU A 95 -12.95 -12.20 -1.58
C GLU A 95 -12.63 -11.13 -0.53
N ASN A 96 -13.22 -11.27 0.65
CA ASN A 96 -12.91 -10.37 1.76
C ASN A 96 -11.46 -10.51 2.20
N VAL A 97 -10.78 -9.39 2.44
CA VAL A 97 -9.35 -9.37 2.81
C VAL A 97 -9.02 -10.25 4.02
N ALA A 98 -9.93 -10.35 5.00
CA ALA A 98 -9.73 -11.15 6.21
C ALA A 98 -9.71 -12.67 5.95
N THR A 99 -10.32 -13.15 4.86
CA THR A 99 -10.40 -14.57 4.48
C THR A 99 -9.64 -14.87 3.19
N TYR A 100 -9.07 -13.85 2.57
CA TYR A 100 -8.46 -13.91 1.24
C TYR A 100 -7.37 -14.98 1.12
N ASN A 101 -6.40 -14.97 2.04
CA ASN A 101 -5.27 -15.91 2.00
C ASN A 101 -5.72 -17.36 2.19
N ASP A 102 -6.65 -17.64 3.10
CA ASP A 102 -7.18 -18.99 3.34
C ASP A 102 -7.97 -19.50 2.13
N THR A 103 -8.78 -18.63 1.51
CA THR A 103 -9.53 -18.97 0.30
C THR A 103 -8.58 -19.23 -0.87
N LEU A 104 -7.56 -18.39 -1.07
CA LEU A 104 -6.56 -18.58 -2.13
C LEU A 104 -5.82 -19.92 -1.98
N LEU A 105 -5.37 -20.27 -0.78
CA LEU A 105 -4.72 -21.57 -0.52
C LEU A 105 -5.66 -22.74 -0.80
N THR A 106 -6.95 -22.58 -0.52
CA THR A 106 -7.96 -23.60 -0.84
C THR A 106 -8.08 -23.78 -2.35
N LEU A 107 -8.15 -22.71 -3.14
CA LEU A 107 -8.17 -22.75 -4.61
C LEU A 107 -6.91 -23.43 -5.16
N VAL A 108 -5.74 -23.03 -4.66
CA VAL A 108 -4.46 -23.66 -5.05
C VAL A 108 -4.46 -25.17 -4.78
N SER A 109 -4.93 -25.58 -3.61
CA SER A 109 -4.99 -27.00 -3.20
C SER A 109 -5.94 -27.82 -4.08
N ASN A 110 -6.97 -27.19 -4.63
CA ASN A 110 -7.94 -27.81 -5.54
C ASN A 110 -7.49 -27.80 -7.00
N ASN A 111 -6.32 -27.26 -7.34
CA ASN A 111 -5.84 -26.98 -8.70
C ASN A 111 -6.76 -25.99 -9.47
N GLU A 112 -7.34 -25.04 -8.74
CA GLU A 112 -8.19 -23.97 -9.26
C GLU A 112 -7.49 -22.61 -9.09
N THR A 113 -6.15 -22.59 -9.12
CA THR A 113 -5.34 -21.37 -8.94
C THR A 113 -5.74 -20.31 -9.96
N PRO A 114 -6.11 -19.09 -9.54
CA PRO A 114 -6.43 -17.98 -10.44
C PRO A 114 -5.22 -17.60 -11.30
N ASP A 115 -5.46 -16.99 -12.48
CA ASP A 115 -4.40 -16.53 -13.39
C ASP A 115 -3.71 -15.27 -12.86
N VAL A 116 -4.48 -14.38 -12.24
CA VAL A 116 -4.03 -13.12 -11.65
C VAL A 116 -4.56 -13.02 -10.22
N ILE A 117 -3.70 -12.63 -9.30
CA ILE A 117 -4.06 -12.43 -7.89
C ILE A 117 -3.64 -11.06 -7.40
N MET A 118 -4.35 -10.51 -6.42
CA MET A 118 -3.84 -9.44 -5.55
C MET A 118 -3.14 -10.03 -4.34
N TYR A 119 -2.28 -9.26 -3.69
CA TYR A 119 -1.74 -9.57 -2.37
C TYR A 119 -1.34 -8.28 -1.65
N SER A 120 -1.54 -8.23 -0.34
CA SER A 120 -1.08 -7.13 0.53
C SER A 120 0.16 -7.53 1.34
N ASP A 121 0.54 -8.81 1.30
CA ASP A 121 1.66 -9.41 2.02
C ASP A 121 2.51 -10.22 1.03
N CYS A 122 3.73 -9.73 0.78
CA CYS A 122 4.63 -10.40 -0.16
C CYS A 122 5.15 -11.74 0.37
N ASP A 123 5.40 -11.87 1.67
CA ASP A 123 5.87 -13.11 2.28
C ASP A 123 4.89 -14.28 2.06
N PHE A 124 3.58 -13.99 2.13
CA PHE A 124 2.56 -15.00 1.83
C PHE A 124 2.64 -15.51 0.38
N ALA A 125 2.66 -14.58 -0.58
CA ALA A 125 2.66 -14.94 -2.00
C ALA A 125 3.97 -15.64 -2.41
N LEU A 126 5.11 -15.18 -1.90
CA LEU A 126 6.43 -15.71 -2.20
C LEU A 126 6.69 -17.07 -1.52
N SER A 127 6.32 -17.24 -0.27
CA SER A 127 6.53 -18.49 0.47
C SER A 127 5.72 -19.67 -0.10
N ASN A 128 4.62 -19.37 -0.78
CA ASN A 128 3.78 -20.36 -1.46
C ASN A 128 4.12 -20.50 -2.97
N PHE A 129 5.14 -19.82 -3.47
CA PHE A 129 5.61 -19.85 -4.87
C PHE A 129 4.50 -19.60 -5.89
N LEU A 130 3.59 -18.69 -5.59
CA LEU A 130 2.42 -18.42 -6.40
C LEU A 130 2.73 -17.56 -7.64
N LEU A 131 3.76 -16.73 -7.58
CA LEU A 131 3.99 -15.66 -8.55
C LEU A 131 4.99 -16.06 -9.64
N SER A 132 4.71 -15.63 -10.87
CA SER A 132 5.64 -15.71 -12.00
C SER A 132 6.51 -14.46 -12.08
N ASP A 133 7.73 -14.62 -12.57
CA ASP A 133 8.59 -13.50 -12.94
C ASP A 133 8.03 -12.79 -14.17
N VAL A 134 7.61 -11.53 -13.99
CA VAL A 134 7.06 -10.66 -15.04
C VAL A 134 8.04 -9.56 -15.47
N SER A 135 9.31 -9.64 -15.08
CA SER A 135 10.33 -8.61 -15.38
C SER A 135 10.48 -8.35 -16.89
N GLY A 136 10.33 -9.37 -17.73
CA GLY A 136 10.37 -9.21 -19.18
C GLY A 136 9.27 -8.29 -19.71
N PHE A 137 8.03 -8.46 -19.23
CA PHE A 137 6.91 -7.58 -19.57
C PHE A 137 7.11 -6.18 -19.00
N TRP A 138 7.41 -6.10 -17.70
CA TRP A 138 7.60 -4.84 -16.99
C TRP A 138 8.67 -3.96 -17.63
N ASN A 139 9.85 -4.51 -17.89
CA ASN A 139 10.98 -3.76 -18.44
C ASN A 139 10.78 -3.31 -19.90
N SER A 140 9.86 -3.93 -20.63
CA SER A 140 9.53 -3.58 -22.02
C SER A 140 8.26 -2.74 -22.15
N ASP A 141 7.48 -2.57 -21.07
CA ASP A 141 6.25 -1.78 -21.12
C ASP A 141 6.58 -0.28 -21.04
N PRO A 142 6.19 0.53 -22.03
CA PRO A 142 6.48 1.97 -22.02
C PRO A 142 5.74 2.74 -20.94
N GLU A 143 4.68 2.20 -20.33
CA GLU A 143 3.94 2.86 -19.27
C GLU A 143 4.66 2.79 -17.91
N THR A 144 5.51 1.80 -17.69
CA THR A 144 6.29 1.68 -16.44
C THR A 144 7.25 2.86 -16.25
N ALA A 145 7.73 3.48 -17.34
CA ALA A 145 8.54 4.69 -17.27
C ALA A 145 7.78 5.93 -16.76
N LYS A 146 6.45 5.84 -16.63
CA LYS A 146 5.58 6.89 -16.10
C LYS A 146 5.15 6.62 -14.66
N LEU A 147 5.76 5.69 -13.99
CA LEU A 147 5.56 5.46 -12.56
C LEU A 147 6.57 6.27 -11.77
N ALA A 148 6.19 6.64 -10.55
CA ALA A 148 7.15 7.20 -9.60
C ALA A 148 8.30 6.21 -9.38
N SER A 149 9.55 6.69 -9.30
CA SER A 149 10.72 5.82 -9.14
C SER A 149 10.61 4.94 -7.89
N THR A 150 10.15 5.52 -6.78
CA THR A 150 9.94 4.81 -5.52
C THR A 150 8.92 3.67 -5.64
N ILE A 151 7.84 3.85 -6.42
CA ILE A 151 6.85 2.80 -6.70
C ILE A 151 7.43 1.77 -7.67
N ASN A 152 8.15 2.22 -8.70
CA ASN A 152 8.77 1.33 -9.65
C ASN A 152 9.76 0.38 -8.95
N ASP A 153 10.57 0.91 -8.05
CA ASP A 153 11.59 0.13 -7.34
C ASP A 153 10.97 -0.85 -6.33
N CYS A 154 9.92 -0.48 -5.59
CA CYS A 154 9.33 -1.35 -4.57
C CYS A 154 8.63 -2.60 -5.13
N GLY A 155 8.26 -2.62 -6.41
CA GLY A 155 7.63 -3.78 -7.03
C GLY A 155 8.61 -4.87 -7.53
N VAL A 156 9.91 -4.71 -7.33
CA VAL A 156 10.93 -5.67 -7.80
C VAL A 156 11.09 -6.78 -6.77
N GLY A 157 10.27 -7.84 -6.89
CA GLY A 157 10.45 -9.07 -6.10
C GLY A 157 10.87 -8.86 -4.66
N CYS A 158 10.35 -7.79 -4.02
CA CYS A 158 10.69 -7.40 -2.66
C CYS A 158 12.15 -6.98 -2.46
N TYR A 159 12.64 -6.06 -3.27
CA TYR A 159 14.03 -5.56 -3.21
C TYR A 159 15.11 -6.65 -3.27
N GLY A 160 16.29 -6.30 -3.75
CA GLY A 160 17.44 -7.19 -3.75
C GLY A 160 17.46 -8.31 -4.78
N THR A 161 16.52 -8.34 -5.76
CA THR A 161 16.58 -9.21 -6.94
C THR A 161 16.41 -8.42 -8.23
N SER A 162 16.89 -8.98 -9.36
CA SER A 162 16.62 -8.45 -10.70
C SER A 162 15.28 -8.91 -11.28
N ALA A 163 14.61 -9.86 -10.64
CA ALA A 163 13.31 -10.39 -11.03
C ALA A 163 12.17 -9.54 -10.47
N ARG A 164 11.02 -9.53 -11.15
CA ARG A 164 9.81 -8.83 -10.70
C ARG A 164 8.64 -9.79 -10.59
N PHE A 165 8.16 -9.96 -9.38
CA PHE A 165 7.02 -10.84 -9.09
C PHE A 165 5.74 -10.05 -8.79
N GLY A 166 5.87 -8.82 -8.32
CA GLY A 166 4.77 -7.94 -7.95
C GLY A 166 4.62 -6.73 -8.87
N VAL A 167 3.38 -6.39 -9.17
CA VAL A 167 2.98 -5.17 -9.88
C VAL A 167 2.14 -4.35 -8.92
N PRO A 168 2.41 -3.04 -8.71
CA PRO A 168 1.60 -2.21 -7.83
C PRO A 168 0.18 -2.07 -8.39
N VAL A 169 -0.83 -2.41 -7.59
CA VAL A 169 -2.25 -2.42 -8.01
C VAL A 169 -3.01 -1.26 -7.42
N LYS A 170 -2.88 -1.03 -6.12
CA LYS A 170 -3.52 0.09 -5.44
C LYS A 170 -2.51 0.92 -4.68
N PHE A 171 -2.72 2.22 -4.69
CA PHE A 171 -1.90 3.19 -4.00
C PHE A 171 -2.78 4.07 -3.11
N PHE A 172 -2.50 4.08 -1.83
CA PHE A 172 -3.18 4.90 -0.85
C PHE A 172 -2.17 5.81 -0.15
N PRO A 173 -2.14 7.11 -0.50
CA PRO A 173 -1.31 8.08 0.20
C PRO A 173 -1.75 8.23 1.66
N GLY A 174 -0.78 8.29 2.57
CA GLY A 174 -1.02 8.66 3.96
C GLY A 174 -1.08 10.18 4.10
N VAL A 175 -2.05 10.67 4.85
CA VAL A 175 -2.31 12.09 5.04
C VAL A 175 -2.19 12.45 6.51
N MET A 176 -1.60 13.60 6.80
CA MET A 176 -1.76 14.26 8.09
C MET A 176 -2.89 15.26 7.98
N TYR A 177 -3.98 15.02 8.67
CA TYR A 177 -5.15 15.89 8.68
C TYR A 177 -5.07 16.87 9.83
N ILE A 178 -5.27 18.16 9.56
CA ILE A 178 -5.40 19.20 10.58
C ILE A 178 -6.80 19.76 10.53
N ASP A 179 -7.47 19.79 11.67
CA ASP A 179 -8.77 20.43 11.84
C ASP A 179 -8.57 21.93 12.16
N MET A 180 -8.86 22.77 11.18
CA MET A 180 -8.67 24.22 11.27
C MET A 180 -9.62 24.86 12.28
N ASN A 181 -10.83 24.30 12.48
CA ASN A 181 -11.77 24.80 13.49
C ASN A 181 -11.27 24.57 14.91
N VAL A 182 -10.55 23.47 15.17
CA VAL A 182 -9.88 23.24 16.46
C VAL A 182 -8.77 24.27 16.68
N LEU A 183 -7.97 24.59 15.65
CA LEU A 183 -6.95 25.61 15.75
C LEU A 183 -7.55 27.00 16.05
N GLU A 184 -8.63 27.37 15.35
CA GLU A 184 -9.35 28.63 15.58
C GLU A 184 -9.92 28.70 16.99
N ALA A 185 -10.59 27.65 17.47
CA ALA A 185 -11.16 27.56 18.81
C ALA A 185 -10.11 27.75 19.91
N LEU A 186 -8.88 27.26 19.68
CA LEU A 186 -7.77 27.37 20.62
C LEU A 186 -6.89 28.62 20.38
N ASN A 187 -7.18 29.40 19.35
CA ASN A 187 -6.37 30.54 18.89
C ASN A 187 -4.90 30.16 18.65
N VAL A 188 -4.69 29.00 18.00
CA VAL A 188 -3.40 28.48 17.55
C VAL A 188 -3.25 28.78 16.05
N GLU A 189 -2.09 29.27 15.63
CA GLU A 189 -1.80 29.52 14.23
C GLU A 189 -1.51 28.21 13.50
N ALA A 190 -2.05 28.04 12.27
CA ALA A 190 -1.76 26.88 11.45
C ALA A 190 -0.27 26.80 11.07
N PRO A 191 0.32 25.62 11.07
CA PRO A 191 1.73 25.49 10.68
C PRO A 191 1.96 25.84 9.21
N SER A 192 3.20 26.22 8.90
CA SER A 192 3.61 26.39 7.50
C SER A 192 3.39 25.10 6.70
N ARG A 193 3.07 25.22 5.42
CA ARG A 193 2.99 24.05 4.52
C ARG A 193 4.35 23.31 4.43
N ASN A 194 5.46 24.02 4.60
CA ASN A 194 6.81 23.47 4.69
C ASN A 194 7.25 23.28 6.14
N TRP A 195 6.42 22.63 6.91
CA TRP A 195 6.64 22.41 8.33
C TRP A 195 7.67 21.33 8.64
N THR A 196 8.20 21.40 9.86
CA THR A 196 9.16 20.42 10.37
C THR A 196 8.51 19.50 11.41
N TRP A 197 9.20 18.41 11.72
CA TRP A 197 8.79 17.52 12.81
C TRP A 197 8.68 18.24 14.14
N ALA A 198 9.59 19.18 14.40
CA ALA A 198 9.54 20.04 15.61
C ALA A 198 8.30 20.94 15.62
N ASP A 199 7.90 21.50 14.46
CA ASP A 199 6.67 22.29 14.35
C ASP A 199 5.43 21.44 14.63
N MET A 200 5.39 20.19 14.14
CA MET A 200 4.31 19.25 14.44
C MET A 200 4.22 18.94 15.93
N ILE A 201 5.33 18.62 16.57
CA ILE A 201 5.39 18.35 18.01
C ILE A 201 4.93 19.58 18.82
N GLN A 202 5.29 20.78 18.37
CA GLN A 202 4.85 22.02 19.02
C GLN A 202 3.35 22.24 18.83
N LEU A 203 2.83 22.06 17.62
CA LEU A 203 1.39 22.13 17.33
C LEU A 203 0.59 21.19 18.25
N ILE A 204 1.02 19.92 18.36
CA ILE A 204 0.40 18.93 19.22
C ILE A 204 0.31 19.42 20.67
N LYS A 205 1.38 20.02 21.18
CA LYS A 205 1.41 20.55 22.55
C LYS A 205 0.52 21.77 22.74
N ASP A 206 0.54 22.69 21.77
CA ASP A 206 -0.21 23.94 21.83
C ASP A 206 -1.73 23.73 21.69
N CYS A 207 -2.13 22.66 20.99
CA CYS A 207 -3.53 22.27 20.80
C CYS A 207 -4.07 21.33 21.89
N THR A 208 -3.30 21.00 22.93
CA THR A 208 -3.79 20.15 24.03
C THR A 208 -4.28 20.99 25.19
N VAL A 209 -5.59 20.96 25.44
CA VAL A 209 -6.27 21.68 26.54
C VAL A 209 -7.22 20.72 27.25
N LEU A 210 -6.76 20.12 28.34
CA LEU A 210 -7.53 19.09 29.07
C LEU A 210 -8.67 19.64 29.95
N ASP A 211 -8.64 20.92 30.29
CA ASP A 211 -9.66 21.61 31.07
C ASP A 211 -10.23 22.78 30.26
N SER A 212 -11.04 22.46 29.28
CA SER A 212 -11.63 23.44 28.37
C SER A 212 -12.95 23.99 28.90
N PRO A 213 -13.36 25.22 28.51
CA PRO A 213 -14.59 25.86 28.93
C PRO A 213 -15.88 25.13 28.53
N ASP A 214 -15.86 24.34 27.46
CA ASP A 214 -17.00 23.54 27.00
C ASP A 214 -17.13 22.20 27.75
N GLY A 215 -16.12 21.83 28.57
CA GLY A 215 -16.10 20.64 29.38
C GLY A 215 -15.60 19.38 28.66
N MET A 216 -15.16 19.49 27.42
CA MET A 216 -14.57 18.41 26.67
C MET A 216 -13.09 18.71 26.39
N ALA A 217 -12.20 17.75 26.67
CA ALA A 217 -10.76 17.94 26.44
C ALA A 217 -10.44 18.07 24.96
N TYR A 218 -9.52 18.97 24.64
CA TYR A 218 -8.87 19.06 23.33
C TYR A 218 -7.54 18.32 23.38
N TYR A 219 -7.26 17.51 22.35
CA TYR A 219 -6.00 16.81 22.18
C TYR A 219 -5.29 17.29 20.93
N GLY A 220 -3.98 17.43 21.02
CA GLY A 220 -3.18 17.85 19.88
C GLY A 220 -3.06 16.79 18.80
N CYS A 221 -3.14 15.51 19.15
CA CYS A 221 -3.03 14.43 18.19
C CYS A 221 -3.98 13.26 18.49
N GLY A 222 -4.52 12.66 17.44
CA GLY A 222 -5.28 11.41 17.54
C GLY A 222 -4.35 10.19 17.57
N TYR A 223 -4.87 9.07 18.07
CA TYR A 223 -4.10 7.83 18.25
C TYR A 223 -4.17 6.87 17.04
N TYR A 224 -5.00 7.09 16.06
CA TYR A 224 -5.34 6.09 15.06
C TYR A 224 -4.10 5.48 14.39
N ASN A 225 -3.21 6.28 13.83
CA ASN A 225 -1.91 5.83 13.33
C ASN A 225 -0.78 6.40 14.19
N ARG A 226 0.08 5.55 14.68
CA ARG A 226 1.23 5.97 15.49
C ARG A 226 2.20 6.82 14.67
N LEU A 227 2.66 7.92 15.25
CA LEU A 227 3.60 8.84 14.59
C LEU A 227 5.01 8.25 14.41
N ASP A 228 5.34 7.18 15.13
CA ASP A 228 6.65 6.53 15.05
C ASP A 228 7.01 6.08 13.62
N SER A 229 6.06 5.45 12.94
CA SER A 229 6.24 5.04 11.54
C SER A 229 6.45 6.23 10.61
N TYR A 230 5.79 7.34 10.88
CA TYR A 230 5.93 8.55 10.07
C TYR A 230 7.30 9.21 10.25
N TYR A 231 7.89 9.14 11.43
CA TYR A 231 9.24 9.67 11.65
C TYR A 231 10.29 8.92 10.83
N GLY A 232 10.23 7.58 10.84
CA GLY A 232 11.14 6.76 10.05
C GLY A 232 11.11 7.12 8.57
N ILE A 233 9.91 7.32 8.02
CA ILE A 233 9.71 7.70 6.63
C ILE A 233 10.18 9.14 6.38
N ALA A 234 9.84 10.09 7.24
CA ALA A 234 10.28 11.47 7.14
C ALA A 234 11.82 11.59 7.15
N ALA A 235 12.50 10.79 8.00
CA ALA A 235 13.95 10.79 8.10
C ALA A 235 14.64 10.11 6.91
N ALA A 236 14.06 9.04 6.38
CA ALA A 236 14.65 8.27 5.28
C ALA A 236 14.67 9.03 3.95
N GLN A 237 13.64 9.79 3.66
CA GLN A 237 13.39 10.62 2.45
C GLN A 237 13.67 9.97 1.07
N THR A 238 14.21 8.77 1.03
CA THR A 238 14.65 8.19 -0.25
C THR A 238 14.15 6.80 -0.51
N ILE A 239 13.90 5.96 0.49
CA ILE A 239 13.52 4.61 0.15
C ILE A 239 12.64 4.11 1.21
N GLN A 240 12.37 3.80 2.23
CA GLN A 240 11.50 2.79 2.63
C GLN A 240 11.13 2.64 4.06
N GLY A 241 9.93 2.73 4.29
CA GLY A 241 9.31 2.10 5.44
C GLY A 241 9.75 2.68 6.78
N GLU A 242 8.96 2.37 7.74
CA GLU A 242 9.03 2.81 9.13
C GLU A 242 10.27 2.32 9.87
N PHE A 243 10.95 1.28 9.37
CA PHE A 243 12.13 0.68 10.01
C PHE A 243 13.44 1.02 9.30
N GLY A 244 13.44 2.09 8.47
CA GLY A 244 14.67 2.62 7.87
C GLY A 244 15.40 1.64 6.95
N PHE A 245 14.65 0.87 6.16
CA PHE A 245 15.25 -0.03 5.18
C PHE A 245 15.82 0.76 4.01
N ASP A 246 17.06 0.57 3.59
CA ASP A 246 17.73 1.32 2.52
C ASP A 246 17.74 0.62 1.15
N GLY A 247 17.04 -0.51 1.04
CA GLY A 247 17.03 -1.41 -0.12
C GLY A 247 17.85 -2.68 0.09
N THR A 248 18.66 -2.74 1.14
CA THR A 248 19.49 -3.88 1.51
C THR A 248 19.39 -4.20 3.00
N ASP A 249 19.55 -3.19 3.84
CA ASP A 249 19.63 -3.31 5.29
C ASP A 249 18.57 -2.44 5.98
N PHE A 250 18.09 -2.89 7.14
CA PHE A 250 17.30 -2.11 8.08
C PHE A 250 18.17 -1.32 9.04
N ASP A 251 17.71 -0.13 9.45
CA ASP A 251 18.25 0.65 10.56
C ASP A 251 17.11 1.20 11.44
N LEU A 252 16.77 0.48 12.49
CA LEU A 252 15.72 0.86 13.42
C LEU A 252 16.11 1.98 14.39
N SER A 253 17.31 2.53 14.29
CA SER A 253 17.68 3.71 15.08
C SER A 253 16.78 4.90 14.78
N VAL A 254 16.36 5.02 13.53
CA VAL A 254 15.43 6.07 13.06
C VAL A 254 14.03 5.86 13.65
N TRP A 255 13.50 4.63 13.56
CA TRP A 255 12.22 4.28 14.19
C TRP A 255 12.23 4.58 15.69
N ALA A 256 13.32 4.26 16.40
CA ALA A 256 13.40 4.45 17.84
C ALA A 256 13.25 5.92 18.28
N VAL A 257 13.61 6.88 17.43
CA VAL A 257 13.37 8.31 17.71
C VAL A 257 11.87 8.61 17.67
N GLY A 258 11.19 8.23 16.59
CA GLY A 258 9.75 8.47 16.44
C GLY A 258 8.92 7.73 17.50
N GLU A 259 9.28 6.49 17.81
CA GLU A 259 8.65 5.70 18.89
C GLU A 259 8.76 6.38 20.25
N GLN A 260 9.96 6.87 20.59
CA GLN A 260 10.16 7.55 21.87
C GLN A 260 9.37 8.85 21.94
N GLU A 261 9.39 9.65 20.87
CA GLU A 261 8.65 10.92 20.83
C GLU A 261 7.15 10.72 20.90
N PHE A 262 6.61 9.73 20.17
CA PHE A 262 5.18 9.40 20.27
C PHE A 262 4.81 8.97 21.69
N SER A 263 5.60 8.08 22.31
CA SER A 263 5.36 7.62 23.69
C SER A 263 5.48 8.76 24.71
N ASP A 264 6.44 9.67 24.51
CA ASP A 264 6.59 10.85 25.38
C ASP A 264 5.36 11.80 25.26
N LEU A 265 4.80 11.97 24.05
CA LEU A 265 3.55 12.71 23.85
C LEU A 265 2.37 12.02 24.54
N LYS A 266 2.27 10.70 24.42
CA LYS A 266 1.22 9.91 25.06
C LYS A 266 1.29 9.99 26.58
N LEU A 267 2.47 9.80 27.16
CA LEU A 267 2.72 9.95 28.60
C LEU A 267 2.48 11.38 29.10
N GLY A 268 2.70 12.36 28.24
CA GLY A 268 2.41 13.77 28.50
C GLY A 268 0.93 14.14 28.44
N GLY A 269 0.07 13.23 28.00
CA GLY A 269 -1.38 13.45 27.86
C GLY A 269 -1.76 14.27 26.62
N TYR A 270 -0.92 14.31 25.59
CA TYR A 270 -1.16 15.07 24.35
C TYR A 270 -1.91 14.26 23.28
N ILE A 271 -1.99 12.95 23.44
CA ILE A 271 -2.62 12.02 22.49
C ILE A 271 -4.03 11.68 22.98
N ALA A 272 -5.01 11.77 22.08
CA ALA A 272 -6.39 11.43 22.36
C ALA A 272 -6.56 9.95 22.76
N PRO A 273 -7.59 9.61 23.52
CA PRO A 273 -7.91 8.22 23.87
C PRO A 273 -8.08 7.34 22.63
N THR A 274 -7.74 6.07 22.78
CA THR A 274 -7.90 5.06 21.74
C THR A 274 -9.33 4.53 21.73
N THR A 275 -9.91 4.28 20.57
CA THR A 275 -11.19 3.56 20.39
C THR A 275 -11.21 2.25 21.20
N GLU A 276 -12.37 1.88 21.70
CA GLU A 276 -12.59 0.69 22.55
C GLU A 276 -11.87 0.75 23.90
N THR A 277 -11.66 1.95 24.45
CA THR A 277 -11.12 2.16 25.79
C THR A 277 -12.11 2.88 26.70
N GLN A 278 -11.97 2.70 28.04
CA GLN A 278 -12.79 3.42 28.98
C GLN A 278 -12.55 4.94 28.92
N GLU A 279 -11.33 5.35 28.59
CA GLU A 279 -10.97 6.75 28.40
C GLU A 279 -11.74 7.37 27.22
N MET A 280 -11.96 6.62 26.13
CA MET A 280 -12.77 7.06 24.99
C MET A 280 -14.24 7.20 25.38
N GLU A 281 -14.81 6.23 26.08
CA GLU A 281 -16.19 6.29 26.62
C GLU A 281 -16.37 7.47 27.59
N ASP A 282 -15.40 7.70 28.45
CA ASP A 282 -15.44 8.80 29.40
C ASP A 282 -15.33 10.18 28.73
N TRP A 283 -14.62 10.26 27.62
CA TRP A 283 -14.38 11.49 26.86
C TRP A 283 -15.49 11.79 25.86
N MET A 284 -15.85 10.85 25.00
CA MET A 284 -16.82 11.04 23.92
C MET A 284 -18.21 10.49 24.22
N GLY A 285 -18.37 9.70 25.29
CA GLY A 285 -19.63 9.03 25.60
C GLY A 285 -19.99 7.89 24.66
N ASP A 286 -19.03 7.44 23.86
CA ASP A 286 -19.18 6.35 22.89
C ASP A 286 -17.88 5.54 22.82
N TRP A 287 -17.98 4.28 23.21
CA TRP A 287 -16.87 3.32 23.24
C TRP A 287 -16.20 3.12 21.86
N GLU A 288 -16.99 3.15 20.80
CA GLU A 288 -16.53 2.92 19.44
C GLU A 288 -16.20 4.22 18.68
N ALA A 289 -16.29 5.38 19.36
CA ALA A 289 -16.04 6.67 18.73
C ALA A 289 -14.64 6.76 18.12
N TRP A 290 -14.55 7.42 16.98
CA TRP A 290 -13.29 7.76 16.36
C TRP A 290 -12.89 9.20 16.67
N CYS A 291 -11.72 9.37 17.27
CA CYS A 291 -11.28 10.67 17.80
C CYS A 291 -11.16 11.76 16.73
N GLY A 292 -10.82 11.40 15.49
CA GLY A 292 -10.73 12.35 14.36
C GLY A 292 -12.05 13.01 14.00
N ALA A 293 -13.20 12.41 14.37
CA ALA A 293 -14.53 12.99 14.14
C ALA A 293 -15.08 13.72 15.38
N SER A 294 -14.25 14.06 16.35
CA SER A 294 -14.68 14.69 17.60
C SER A 294 -14.87 16.21 17.52
N GLY A 295 -14.21 16.88 16.57
CA GLY A 295 -14.03 18.34 16.59
C GLY A 295 -13.14 18.85 17.74
N HIS A 296 -12.41 17.94 18.41
CA HIS A 296 -11.56 18.24 19.59
C HIS A 296 -10.15 17.63 19.44
N VAL A 297 -9.77 17.22 18.23
CA VAL A 297 -8.42 16.74 17.90
C VAL A 297 -7.85 17.58 16.77
N ALA A 298 -6.70 18.22 17.02
CA ALA A 298 -6.10 19.14 16.06
C ALA A 298 -5.44 18.42 14.87
N LEU A 299 -4.69 17.34 15.14
CA LEU A 299 -3.96 16.55 14.15
C LEU A 299 -4.33 15.08 14.27
N PHE A 300 -4.60 14.44 13.14
CA PHE A 300 -4.68 12.99 13.07
C PHE A 300 -4.08 12.48 11.76
N THR A 301 -3.59 11.26 11.79
CA THR A 301 -2.95 10.62 10.64
C THR A 301 -3.81 9.48 10.14
N GLU A 302 -3.99 9.39 8.83
CA GLU A 302 -4.76 8.35 8.18
C GLU A 302 -4.39 8.27 6.70
N ALA A 303 -4.83 7.25 6.00
CA ALA A 303 -4.80 7.28 4.55
C ALA A 303 -5.90 8.20 4.01
N PHE A 304 -5.76 8.66 2.78
CA PHE A 304 -6.68 9.64 2.22
C PHE A 304 -8.11 9.12 2.00
N TRP A 305 -8.35 7.80 2.02
CA TRP A 305 -9.70 7.22 2.00
C TRP A 305 -10.57 7.68 3.17
N THR A 306 -9.97 8.11 4.28
CA THR A 306 -10.69 8.62 5.44
C THR A 306 -11.54 9.85 5.11
N TYR A 307 -11.07 10.67 4.17
CA TYR A 307 -11.81 11.84 3.68
C TYR A 307 -12.94 11.46 2.70
N GLN A 308 -13.05 10.19 2.35
CA GLN A 308 -14.06 9.64 1.46
C GLN A 308 -15.11 8.90 2.28
N GLY A 309 -16.26 8.68 1.69
CA GLY A 309 -17.31 7.93 2.33
C GLY A 309 -18.32 8.78 3.10
N THR A 310 -19.53 8.23 3.21
CA THR A 310 -20.65 8.94 3.86
C THR A 310 -20.40 9.21 5.33
N TRP A 311 -19.72 8.31 6.02
CA TRP A 311 -19.44 8.51 7.44
C TRP A 311 -18.49 9.69 7.69
N ALA A 312 -17.50 9.90 6.84
CA ALA A 312 -16.62 11.05 6.92
C ALA A 312 -17.39 12.35 6.66
N THR A 313 -18.23 12.38 5.61
CA THR A 313 -19.07 13.54 5.29
C THR A 313 -20.07 13.82 6.41
N GLU A 314 -20.75 12.79 6.93
CA GLU A 314 -21.69 12.92 8.05
C GLU A 314 -20.97 13.40 9.31
N ALA A 315 -19.78 12.89 9.62
CA ALA A 315 -18.98 13.33 10.76
C ALA A 315 -18.52 14.79 10.60
N PHE A 316 -18.08 15.19 9.40
CA PHE A 316 -17.65 16.56 9.12
C PHE A 316 -18.79 17.56 9.30
N GLU A 317 -20.00 17.24 8.79
CA GLU A 317 -21.19 18.06 9.01
C GLU A 317 -21.66 18.08 10.47
N GLN A 318 -21.66 16.91 11.15
CA GLN A 318 -22.14 16.78 12.53
C GLN A 318 -21.28 17.55 13.51
N TYR A 319 -19.96 17.53 13.34
CA TYR A 319 -18.99 18.12 14.27
C TYR A 319 -18.37 19.42 13.75
N ASP A 320 -18.87 19.96 12.62
CA ASP A 320 -18.38 21.19 12.00
C ASP A 320 -16.86 21.16 11.78
N LEU A 321 -16.35 20.07 11.16
CA LEU A 321 -14.93 19.88 10.96
C LEU A 321 -14.46 20.64 9.69
N ASP A 322 -13.33 21.33 9.80
CA ASP A 322 -12.62 21.97 8.70
C ASP A 322 -11.26 21.30 8.52
N ILE A 323 -11.24 20.20 7.75
CA ILE A 323 -10.11 19.28 7.64
C ILE A 323 -9.24 19.61 6.44
N VAL A 324 -7.99 19.95 6.68
CA VAL A 324 -6.98 20.32 5.68
C VAL A 324 -5.90 19.23 5.59
N PRO A 325 -5.54 18.75 4.38
CA PRO A 325 -4.47 17.79 4.20
C PRO A 325 -3.09 18.45 4.37
N TYR A 326 -2.20 17.77 5.07
CA TYR A 326 -0.78 18.12 5.19
C TYR A 326 0.07 16.92 4.79
N VAL A 327 1.24 17.21 4.20
CA VAL A 327 2.26 16.20 3.93
C VAL A 327 3.02 15.85 5.23
N VAL A 328 3.72 14.74 5.25
CA VAL A 328 4.61 14.37 6.36
C VAL A 328 5.64 15.48 6.56
N PRO A 329 5.83 16.00 7.79
CA PRO A 329 6.78 17.06 8.04
C PRO A 329 8.21 16.62 7.76
N ALA A 330 9.07 17.54 7.35
CA ALA A 330 10.50 17.29 7.24
C ALA A 330 11.13 17.12 8.63
N VAL A 331 12.20 16.32 8.74
CA VAL A 331 12.87 16.13 10.03
C VAL A 331 13.58 17.41 10.51
N SER A 332 14.10 18.22 9.59
CA SER A 332 14.81 19.45 9.92
C SER A 332 14.45 20.61 8.97
N GLU A 333 14.74 21.86 9.40
CA GLU A 333 14.58 23.05 8.55
C GLU A 333 15.41 22.99 7.25
N ALA A 334 16.55 22.30 7.28
CA ALA A 334 17.39 22.14 6.11
C ALA A 334 16.70 21.27 5.05
N ASP A 335 15.89 20.32 5.49
CA ASP A 335 15.14 19.40 4.63
C ASP A 335 13.78 19.98 4.25
N ALA A 336 13.23 20.92 5.02
CA ALA A 336 11.93 21.56 4.77
C ALA A 336 11.86 22.34 3.43
N SER A 337 13.00 22.64 2.82
CA SER A 337 13.07 23.20 1.47
C SER A 337 13.12 22.15 0.36
N ALA A 338 13.26 20.87 0.72
CA ALA A 338 13.20 19.76 -0.22
C ALA A 338 11.73 19.43 -0.56
N ASP A 339 11.54 18.68 -1.63
CA ASP A 339 10.21 18.16 -1.99
C ASP A 339 9.72 17.23 -0.88
N HIS A 340 8.54 17.51 -0.35
CA HIS A 340 7.88 16.62 0.59
C HIS A 340 7.33 15.39 -0.14
N HIS A 341 7.41 14.24 0.53
CA HIS A 341 6.90 12.98 0.02
C HIS A 341 5.69 12.53 0.85
N SER A 342 4.70 11.93 0.19
CA SER A 342 3.64 11.24 0.91
C SER A 342 4.11 9.86 1.36
N ILE A 343 3.56 9.39 2.47
CA ILE A 343 3.62 7.98 2.83
C ILE A 343 2.68 7.20 1.90
N ALA A 344 3.00 5.95 1.60
CA ALA A 344 2.17 5.13 0.73
C ALA A 344 1.91 3.73 1.28
N THR A 345 0.65 3.37 1.36
CA THR A 345 0.24 1.96 1.37
C THR A 345 0.04 1.52 -0.07
N ILE A 346 0.72 0.45 -0.48
CA ILE A 346 0.63 -0.10 -1.84
C ILE A 346 0.26 -1.57 -1.75
N ASP A 347 -0.88 -1.93 -2.35
CA ASP A 347 -1.22 -3.33 -2.59
C ASP A 347 -0.65 -3.75 -3.94
N PHE A 348 -0.23 -5.00 -4.02
CA PHE A 348 0.37 -5.57 -5.21
C PHE A 348 -0.52 -6.64 -5.82
N GLY A 349 -0.27 -6.95 -7.08
CA GLY A 349 -0.82 -8.10 -7.79
C GLY A 349 0.28 -8.83 -8.53
N GLY A 350 -0.03 -10.03 -8.98
CA GLY A 350 0.91 -10.85 -9.73
C GLY A 350 0.21 -11.83 -10.65
N VAL A 351 0.92 -12.21 -11.69
CA VAL A 351 0.54 -13.33 -12.56
C VAL A 351 0.99 -14.61 -11.89
N THR A 352 0.11 -15.60 -11.79
CA THR A 352 0.45 -16.85 -11.10
C THR A 352 1.28 -17.80 -11.97
N THR A 353 2.02 -18.70 -11.32
CA THR A 353 2.83 -19.73 -11.98
C THR A 353 2.02 -20.75 -12.77
N SER A 354 0.71 -20.84 -12.52
CA SER A 354 -0.22 -21.72 -13.24
C SER A 354 -0.84 -21.08 -14.48
N CYS A 355 -0.70 -19.75 -14.65
CA CYS A 355 -1.28 -19.03 -15.78
C CYS A 355 -0.69 -19.50 -17.13
N GLN A 356 -1.59 -19.86 -18.05
CA GLN A 356 -1.19 -20.32 -19.39
C GLN A 356 -1.01 -19.18 -20.40
N TYR A 357 -1.54 -17.99 -20.08
CA TYR A 357 -1.52 -16.80 -20.93
C TYR A 357 -0.90 -15.61 -20.19
N PRO A 358 0.39 -15.69 -19.82
CA PRO A 358 1.00 -14.69 -18.92
C PRO A 358 1.09 -13.28 -19.54
N ARG A 359 1.16 -13.15 -20.89
CA ARG A 359 1.15 -11.84 -21.55
C ARG A 359 -0.22 -11.15 -21.41
N GLU A 360 -1.28 -11.89 -21.65
CA GLU A 360 -2.67 -11.44 -21.51
C GLU A 360 -3.02 -11.15 -20.04
N ALA A 361 -2.54 -12.00 -19.15
CA ALA A 361 -2.70 -11.81 -17.70
C ALA A 361 -1.96 -10.55 -17.21
N TYR A 362 -0.76 -10.27 -17.73
CA TYR A 362 -0.04 -9.03 -17.45
C TYR A 362 -0.79 -7.80 -17.98
N GLU A 363 -1.36 -7.85 -19.18
CA GLU A 363 -2.16 -6.75 -19.73
C GLU A 363 -3.42 -6.49 -18.90
N LEU A 364 -4.10 -7.56 -18.47
CA LEU A 364 -5.24 -7.44 -17.54
C LEU A 364 -4.79 -6.80 -16.22
N LEU A 365 -3.71 -7.29 -15.62
CA LEU A 365 -3.17 -6.75 -14.37
C LEU A 365 -2.78 -5.28 -14.50
N LYS A 366 -2.12 -4.89 -15.61
CA LYS A 366 -1.82 -3.51 -15.94
C LYS A 366 -3.09 -2.65 -16.02
N PHE A 367 -4.13 -3.11 -16.72
CA PHE A 367 -5.39 -2.40 -16.85
C PHE A 367 -6.09 -2.23 -15.49
N MET A 368 -6.06 -3.25 -14.64
CA MET A 368 -6.63 -3.19 -13.28
C MET A 368 -5.83 -2.30 -12.32
N SER A 369 -4.60 -1.89 -12.68
CA SER A 369 -3.63 -1.28 -11.77
C SER A 369 -3.13 0.09 -12.24
N PHE A 370 -1.92 0.14 -12.82
CA PHE A 370 -1.22 1.37 -13.17
C PHE A 370 -1.49 1.87 -14.60
N GLY A 371 -2.13 1.07 -15.43
CA GLY A 371 -2.37 1.38 -16.84
C GLY A 371 -3.22 2.63 -17.01
N VAL A 372 -2.80 3.51 -17.93
CA VAL A 372 -3.52 4.76 -18.24
C VAL A 372 -4.96 4.49 -18.65
N ASP A 373 -5.21 3.47 -19.46
CA ASP A 373 -6.54 3.13 -19.94
C ASP A 373 -7.47 2.60 -18.82
N GLY A 374 -6.91 1.83 -17.90
CA GLY A 374 -7.65 1.42 -16.69
C GLY A 374 -8.03 2.62 -15.83
N TRP A 375 -7.12 3.58 -15.66
CA TRP A 375 -7.40 4.80 -14.90
C TRP A 375 -8.42 5.71 -15.58
N LYS A 376 -8.41 5.85 -16.91
CA LYS A 376 -9.47 6.55 -17.64
C LYS A 376 -10.85 5.92 -17.36
N THR A 377 -10.91 4.58 -17.33
CA THR A 377 -12.14 3.86 -16.98
C THR A 377 -12.56 4.11 -15.52
N ARG A 378 -11.62 4.07 -14.56
CA ARG A 378 -11.92 4.38 -13.15
C ARG A 378 -12.51 5.78 -12.99
N ILE A 379 -11.90 6.79 -13.62
CA ILE A 379 -12.39 8.19 -13.59
C ILE A 379 -13.78 8.31 -14.22
N GLU A 380 -14.05 7.63 -15.35
CA GLU A 380 -15.39 7.58 -15.96
C GLU A 380 -16.42 7.04 -14.97
N VAL A 381 -16.12 5.89 -14.34
CA VAL A 381 -17.00 5.22 -13.38
C VAL A 381 -17.23 6.08 -12.13
N TYR A 382 -16.19 6.67 -11.59
CA TYR A 382 -16.29 7.51 -10.39
C TYR A 382 -17.03 8.83 -10.64
N ASN A 383 -16.98 9.37 -11.85
CA ASN A 383 -17.77 10.55 -12.23
C ASN A 383 -19.27 10.24 -12.42
N ASP A 384 -19.65 8.99 -12.64
CA ASP A 384 -21.06 8.59 -12.74
C ASP A 384 -21.64 8.22 -11.37
N THR A 385 -22.23 9.19 -10.69
CA THR A 385 -22.86 8.99 -9.37
C THR A 385 -24.06 8.04 -9.37
N SER A 386 -24.53 7.59 -10.54
CA SER A 386 -25.56 6.55 -10.62
C SER A 386 -25.02 5.14 -10.43
N ILE A 387 -23.70 4.97 -10.55
CA ILE A 387 -22.99 3.73 -10.28
C ILE A 387 -22.69 3.67 -8.78
N THR A 388 -23.25 2.67 -8.13
CA THR A 388 -23.15 2.53 -6.67
C THR A 388 -22.61 1.18 -6.27
N ASN A 389 -22.01 1.12 -5.06
CA ASN A 389 -21.67 -0.14 -4.41
C ASN A 389 -22.92 -0.87 -3.89
N ALA A 390 -22.74 -2.04 -3.30
CA ALA A 390 -23.81 -2.87 -2.75
C ALA A 390 -24.63 -2.17 -1.64
N SER A 391 -24.08 -1.14 -0.99
CA SER A 391 -24.74 -0.33 0.03
C SER A 391 -25.49 0.87 -0.56
N GLY A 392 -25.44 1.08 -1.88
CA GLY A 392 -26.06 2.20 -2.57
C GLY A 392 -25.26 3.50 -2.52
N LEU A 393 -24.02 3.47 -2.05
CA LEU A 393 -23.08 4.59 -2.07
C LEU A 393 -22.44 4.71 -3.46
N ALA A 394 -22.41 5.92 -4.04
CA ALA A 394 -21.70 6.15 -5.30
C ALA A 394 -20.20 5.82 -5.16
N LEU A 395 -19.61 5.21 -6.19
CA LEU A 395 -18.25 4.67 -6.07
C LEU A 395 -17.19 5.73 -5.77
N LYS A 396 -17.40 6.99 -6.16
CA LYS A 396 -16.48 8.08 -5.80
C LYS A 396 -16.41 8.37 -4.29
N TYR A 397 -17.41 7.93 -3.52
CA TYR A 397 -17.46 8.10 -2.06
C TYR A 397 -17.10 6.82 -1.28
N ASP A 398 -16.65 5.79 -1.99
CA ASP A 398 -16.13 4.58 -1.38
C ASP A 398 -14.59 4.63 -1.31
N VAL A 399 -13.95 3.60 -0.75
CA VAL A 399 -12.49 3.52 -0.65
C VAL A 399 -11.85 3.51 -2.05
N MET A 400 -11.29 4.64 -2.46
CA MET A 400 -10.77 4.87 -3.80
C MET A 400 -9.24 5.05 -3.75
N PRO A 401 -8.45 4.27 -4.52
CA PRO A 401 -7.01 4.49 -4.61
C PRO A 401 -6.67 5.77 -5.38
N ALA A 402 -5.48 6.32 -5.16
CA ALA A 402 -4.92 7.35 -6.01
C ALA A 402 -4.23 6.74 -7.25
N PRO A 403 -4.05 7.51 -8.35
CA PRO A 403 -3.34 7.02 -9.52
C PRO A 403 -1.88 6.65 -9.20
N ILE A 404 -1.46 5.47 -9.67
CA ILE A 404 -0.07 5.00 -9.56
C ILE A 404 0.80 5.64 -10.64
N THR A 405 0.21 5.90 -11.81
CA THR A 405 0.91 6.57 -12.92
C THR A 405 1.16 8.04 -12.64
N THR A 406 2.24 8.60 -13.18
CA THR A 406 2.51 10.06 -13.19
C THR A 406 1.96 10.74 -14.46
N ASN A 407 1.05 10.09 -15.19
CA ASN A 407 0.44 10.66 -16.38
C ASN A 407 -0.43 11.88 -16.04
N GLU A 408 -0.13 13.03 -16.63
CA GLU A 408 -0.81 14.30 -16.32
C GLU A 408 -2.32 14.27 -16.64
N GLU A 409 -2.74 13.63 -17.73
CA GLU A 409 -4.15 13.51 -18.11
C GLU A 409 -4.94 12.73 -17.03
N VAL A 410 -4.35 11.65 -16.54
CA VAL A 410 -4.95 10.84 -15.47
C VAL A 410 -5.04 11.62 -14.17
N TRP A 411 -3.94 12.26 -13.74
CA TRP A 411 -3.94 13.03 -12.49
C TRP A 411 -4.88 14.23 -12.53
N ASN A 412 -4.90 14.99 -13.61
CA ASN A 412 -5.82 16.12 -13.74
C ASN A 412 -7.29 15.65 -13.68
N GLY A 413 -7.64 14.59 -14.40
CA GLY A 413 -8.98 14.01 -14.34
C GLY A 413 -9.34 13.47 -12.96
N TYR A 414 -8.37 12.87 -12.27
CA TYR A 414 -8.56 12.36 -10.91
C TYR A 414 -8.77 13.48 -9.90
N ILE A 415 -7.95 14.54 -9.93
CA ILE A 415 -8.07 15.70 -9.04
C ILE A 415 -9.40 16.42 -9.27
N ASP A 416 -9.77 16.66 -10.54
CA ASP A 416 -11.04 17.30 -10.87
C ASP A 416 -12.24 16.49 -10.36
N MET A 417 -12.18 15.17 -10.43
CA MET A 417 -13.20 14.28 -9.91
C MET A 417 -13.21 14.25 -8.38
N TYR A 418 -12.04 14.05 -7.75
CA TYR A 418 -11.90 13.95 -6.29
C TYR A 418 -12.33 15.24 -5.58
N CYS A 419 -11.95 16.39 -6.13
CA CYS A 419 -12.25 17.70 -5.55
C CYS A 419 -13.56 18.32 -6.05
N SER A 420 -14.41 17.56 -6.79
CA SER A 420 -15.61 18.11 -7.46
C SER A 420 -16.62 18.76 -6.51
N ASP A 421 -16.67 18.32 -5.27
CA ASP A 421 -17.61 18.80 -4.25
C ASP A 421 -16.94 19.78 -3.26
N MET A 422 -15.67 20.14 -3.47
CA MET A 422 -14.90 21.06 -2.63
C MET A 422 -14.99 22.50 -3.12
N ASP A 423 -14.86 23.45 -2.22
CA ASP A 423 -14.62 24.84 -2.59
C ASP A 423 -13.21 25.05 -3.14
N GLU A 424 -12.93 26.25 -3.71
CA GLU A 424 -11.66 26.55 -4.37
C GLU A 424 -10.45 26.55 -3.42
N GLU A 425 -10.67 26.84 -2.14
CA GLU A 425 -9.60 26.86 -1.11
C GLU A 425 -9.18 25.43 -0.78
N HIS A 426 -10.12 24.57 -0.45
CA HIS A 426 -9.86 23.15 -0.18
C HIS A 426 -9.32 22.43 -1.42
N LYS A 427 -9.87 22.71 -2.61
CA LYS A 427 -9.34 22.18 -3.86
C LYS A 427 -7.85 22.50 -4.02
N ALA A 428 -7.45 23.76 -3.83
CA ALA A 428 -6.05 24.16 -3.95
C ALA A 428 -5.12 23.45 -2.95
N LEU A 429 -5.60 23.20 -1.71
CA LEU A 429 -4.84 22.46 -0.70
C LEU A 429 -4.67 20.99 -1.06
N TRP A 430 -5.69 20.37 -1.64
CA TRP A 430 -5.61 18.99 -2.12
C TRP A 430 -4.73 18.87 -3.38
N GLU A 431 -4.78 19.83 -4.31
CA GLU A 431 -3.87 19.89 -5.46
C GLU A 431 -2.42 19.95 -5.01
N GLU A 432 -2.11 20.80 -4.02
CA GLU A 432 -0.78 20.87 -3.41
C GLU A 432 -0.38 19.54 -2.77
N TYR A 433 -1.27 18.92 -1.99
CA TYR A 433 -1.02 17.63 -1.37
C TYR A 433 -0.77 16.54 -2.43
N PHE A 434 -1.61 16.44 -3.47
CA PHE A 434 -1.44 15.44 -4.52
C PHE A 434 -0.14 15.60 -5.32
N ALA A 435 0.43 16.79 -5.39
CA ALA A 435 1.76 16.97 -5.99
C ALA A 435 2.85 16.16 -5.24
N SER A 436 2.72 16.01 -3.91
CA SER A 436 3.62 15.17 -3.10
C SER A 436 3.43 13.66 -3.36
N CYS A 437 2.24 13.26 -3.83
CA CYS A 437 1.92 11.87 -4.11
C CYS A 437 2.59 11.33 -5.38
N LEU A 438 3.16 12.19 -6.22
CA LEU A 438 3.89 11.79 -7.41
C LEU A 438 5.25 11.13 -7.09
N GLN A 439 5.74 11.25 -5.86
CA GLN A 439 6.95 10.59 -5.37
C GLN A 439 6.71 10.05 -3.94
N PRO A 440 5.88 9.02 -3.79
CA PRO A 440 5.55 8.48 -2.47
C PRO A 440 6.70 7.65 -1.90
N ILE A 441 6.75 7.54 -0.57
CA ILE A 441 7.61 6.59 0.13
C ILE A 441 6.72 5.45 0.66
N PRO A 442 6.85 4.23 0.13
CA PRO A 442 5.99 3.13 0.53
C PRO A 442 6.36 2.58 1.91
N TYR A 443 5.36 2.04 2.60
CA TYR A 443 5.59 1.19 3.76
C TYR A 443 6.30 -0.11 3.37
N GLY A 444 7.08 -0.67 4.30
CA GLY A 444 7.89 -1.86 4.04
C GLY A 444 7.11 -3.17 3.96
N TRP A 445 5.98 -3.30 4.63
CA TRP A 445 5.27 -4.58 4.83
C TRP A 445 4.79 -5.26 3.54
N THR A 446 4.54 -4.50 2.47
CA THR A 446 4.00 -5.06 1.23
C THR A 446 5.06 -5.51 0.25
N SER A 447 6.33 -5.11 0.44
CA SER A 447 7.39 -5.26 -0.56
C SER A 447 8.73 -5.76 -0.02
N ILE A 448 8.91 -5.87 1.29
CA ILE A 448 10.18 -6.33 1.88
C ILE A 448 10.02 -7.76 2.40
N ALA A 449 10.75 -8.71 1.81
CA ALA A 449 10.73 -10.10 2.23
C ALA A 449 11.25 -10.27 3.67
N GLY A 450 10.54 -11.08 4.47
CA GLY A 450 10.87 -11.30 5.88
C GLY A 450 10.39 -10.23 6.84
N TYR A 451 9.76 -9.15 6.33
CA TYR A 451 9.24 -8.06 7.15
C TYR A 451 8.22 -8.56 8.18
N TRP A 452 7.19 -9.29 7.73
CA TRP A 452 6.16 -9.82 8.62
C TRP A 452 6.69 -10.86 9.59
N ASN A 453 7.64 -11.70 9.16
CA ASN A 453 8.30 -12.64 10.06
C ASN A 453 9.04 -11.90 11.19
N PHE A 454 9.73 -10.80 10.88
CA PHE A 454 10.35 -9.95 11.89
C PHE A 454 9.30 -9.34 12.84
N CYS A 455 8.24 -8.75 12.29
CA CYS A 455 7.19 -8.12 13.10
C CYS A 455 6.51 -9.12 14.03
N ASP A 456 6.06 -10.27 13.51
CA ASP A 456 5.24 -11.22 14.27
C ASP A 456 6.06 -12.04 15.26
N GLU A 457 7.21 -12.56 14.82
CA GLU A 457 7.98 -13.51 15.64
C GLU A 457 8.92 -12.81 16.65
N TYR A 458 9.33 -11.56 16.35
CA TYR A 458 10.22 -10.82 17.23
C TYR A 458 9.60 -9.53 17.77
N PHE A 459 9.33 -8.54 16.92
CA PHE A 459 9.00 -7.18 17.34
C PHE A 459 7.74 -7.12 18.22
N ASN A 460 6.64 -7.68 17.74
CA ASN A 460 5.37 -7.73 18.48
C ASN A 460 5.43 -8.69 19.67
N SER A 461 6.21 -9.78 19.57
CA SER A 461 6.32 -10.77 20.64
C SER A 461 6.95 -10.20 21.92
N ILE A 462 7.83 -9.21 21.80
CA ILE A 462 8.45 -8.50 22.94
C ILE A 462 7.50 -7.45 23.48
N GLY A 463 6.57 -6.93 22.67
CA GLY A 463 5.67 -5.85 23.03
C GLY A 463 6.40 -4.53 23.28
N ILE A 464 7.34 -4.17 22.39
CA ILE A 464 8.20 -2.98 22.54
C ILE A 464 7.37 -1.71 22.66
N HIS A 465 6.36 -1.52 21.81
CA HIS A 465 5.42 -0.38 21.89
C HIS A 465 4.81 -0.25 23.28
N ASP A 466 4.30 -1.35 23.83
CA ASP A 466 3.68 -1.37 25.15
C ASP A 466 4.65 -0.99 26.28
N LEU A 467 5.90 -1.40 26.18
CA LEU A 467 6.92 -1.11 27.19
C LEU A 467 7.34 0.37 27.16
N VAL A 468 7.49 0.93 25.97
CA VAL A 468 7.86 2.34 25.78
C VAL A 468 6.68 3.24 26.12
N ASP A 469 5.49 2.95 25.67
CA ASP A 469 4.25 3.69 25.95
C ASP A 469 3.91 3.75 27.46
N LYS A 470 4.31 2.74 28.22
CA LYS A 470 4.17 2.73 29.70
C LYS A 470 5.33 3.43 30.41
N GLY A 471 6.30 3.96 29.70
CA GLY A 471 7.50 4.57 30.28
C GLY A 471 8.40 3.59 31.03
N THR A 472 8.27 2.29 30.81
CA THR A 472 9.06 1.24 31.48
C THR A 472 10.35 0.90 30.76
N ALA A 473 10.47 1.30 29.50
CA ALA A 473 11.64 1.13 28.65
C ALA A 473 11.84 2.36 27.77
N LYS A 474 12.99 2.45 27.10
CA LYS A 474 13.27 3.42 26.04
C LYS A 474 13.39 2.71 24.70
N ALA A 475 12.86 3.31 23.65
CA ALA A 475 12.92 2.75 22.31
C ALA A 475 14.38 2.50 21.86
N ALA A 476 15.28 3.42 22.16
CA ALA A 476 16.70 3.30 21.85
C ALA A 476 17.40 2.07 22.48
N ASP A 477 16.86 1.53 23.57
CA ASP A 477 17.44 0.33 24.22
C ASP A 477 17.21 -0.94 23.38
N TYR A 478 16.27 -0.89 22.43
CA TYR A 478 15.92 -2.02 21.54
C TYR A 478 16.45 -1.85 20.12
N ALA A 479 16.79 -0.64 19.68
CA ALA A 479 17.07 -0.33 18.28
C ALA A 479 18.16 -1.22 17.67
N GLU A 480 19.29 -1.43 18.36
CA GLU A 480 20.41 -2.25 17.87
C GLU A 480 19.99 -3.72 17.68
N GLU A 481 19.35 -4.31 18.68
CA GLU A 481 18.91 -5.71 18.60
C GLU A 481 17.79 -5.89 17.58
N ALA A 482 16.84 -4.95 17.50
CA ALA A 482 15.76 -4.97 16.53
C ALA A 482 16.29 -4.82 15.09
N THR A 483 17.26 -3.93 14.85
CA THR A 483 17.97 -3.81 13.56
C THR A 483 18.61 -5.13 13.16
N ARG A 484 19.38 -5.73 14.08
CA ARG A 484 20.02 -7.03 13.85
C ARG A 484 19.00 -8.12 13.52
N LYS A 485 17.88 -8.17 14.22
CA LYS A 485 16.82 -9.15 13.96
C LYS A 485 16.11 -8.90 12.63
N ALA A 486 15.76 -7.66 12.31
CA ALA A 486 15.14 -7.32 11.03
C ALA A 486 16.01 -7.76 9.85
N ASN A 487 17.30 -7.46 9.91
CA ASN A 487 18.28 -7.88 8.89
C ASN A 487 18.44 -9.39 8.79
N TRP A 488 18.39 -10.10 9.92
CA TRP A 488 18.43 -11.56 9.93
C TRP A 488 17.19 -12.18 9.26
N TYR A 489 15.99 -11.70 9.60
CA TYR A 489 14.75 -12.19 9.01
C TYR A 489 14.70 -11.89 7.51
N HIS A 490 15.08 -10.67 7.11
CA HIS A 490 15.15 -10.30 5.70
C HIS A 490 16.09 -11.21 4.91
N ALA A 491 17.35 -11.31 5.34
CA ALA A 491 18.34 -12.12 4.64
C ALA A 491 17.94 -13.61 4.58
N THR A 492 17.32 -14.14 5.66
CA THR A 492 16.82 -15.51 5.69
C THR A 492 15.68 -15.71 4.68
N ALA A 493 14.76 -14.75 4.58
CA ALA A 493 13.66 -14.79 3.63
C ALA A 493 14.18 -14.70 2.18
N MET A 494 15.14 -13.82 1.90
CA MET A 494 15.77 -13.68 0.58
C MET A 494 16.40 -15.00 0.12
N LEU A 495 17.19 -15.66 0.96
CA LEU A 495 17.78 -16.97 0.64
C LEU A 495 16.71 -18.04 0.43
N LYS A 496 15.68 -18.05 1.27
CA LYS A 496 14.60 -19.05 1.20
C LYS A 496 13.72 -18.90 -0.04
N TYR A 497 13.32 -17.66 -0.38
CA TYR A 497 12.38 -17.46 -1.48
C TYR A 497 13.09 -17.37 -2.83
N PHE A 498 14.24 -16.72 -2.89
CA PHE A 498 14.91 -16.37 -4.14
C PHE A 498 16.21 -17.16 -4.40
N GLY A 499 16.72 -17.91 -3.41
CA GLY A 499 17.86 -18.79 -3.55
C GLY A 499 17.54 -20.06 -4.34
N ALA A 500 18.49 -20.98 -4.39
CA ALA A 500 18.45 -22.17 -5.25
C ALA A 500 17.27 -23.13 -4.98
N GLU A 501 16.75 -23.15 -3.76
CA GLU A 501 15.58 -23.97 -3.39
C GLU A 501 14.25 -23.25 -3.57
N GLY A 502 14.28 -21.96 -3.94
CA GLY A 502 13.14 -21.12 -4.21
C GLY A 502 12.95 -20.82 -5.69
N TYR A 503 12.69 -19.55 -6.01
CA TYR A 503 12.59 -19.08 -7.41
C TYR A 503 13.91 -19.15 -8.18
N ASN A 504 15.02 -19.31 -7.49
CA ASN A 504 16.37 -19.43 -8.07
C ASN A 504 16.77 -18.26 -8.98
N VAL A 505 16.56 -17.05 -8.49
CA VAL A 505 16.84 -15.80 -9.22
C VAL A 505 18.03 -15.02 -8.65
N LEU A 506 18.52 -15.37 -7.45
CA LEU A 506 19.70 -14.75 -6.87
C LEU A 506 20.98 -15.21 -7.60
N THR A 507 21.86 -14.26 -7.84
CA THR A 507 23.23 -14.53 -8.29
C THR A 507 24.08 -15.14 -7.17
N GLU A 508 25.22 -15.75 -7.52
CA GLU A 508 26.17 -16.26 -6.52
C GLU A 508 26.67 -15.15 -5.55
N GLU A 509 26.77 -13.93 -6.04
CA GLU A 509 27.21 -12.76 -5.27
C GLU A 509 26.13 -12.33 -4.25
N GLU A 510 24.87 -12.31 -4.67
CA GLU A 510 23.73 -12.02 -3.79
C GLU A 510 23.51 -13.12 -2.74
N ILE A 511 23.65 -14.38 -3.12
CA ILE A 511 23.61 -15.50 -2.16
C ILE A 511 24.70 -15.32 -1.09
N ALA A 512 25.93 -15.04 -1.49
CA ALA A 512 27.03 -14.84 -0.55
C ALA A 512 26.80 -13.64 0.38
N LEU A 513 26.20 -12.55 -0.14
CA LEU A 513 25.83 -11.37 0.65
C LEU A 513 24.81 -11.75 1.73
N TYR A 514 23.70 -12.39 1.36
CA TYR A 514 22.66 -12.76 2.33
C TYR A 514 23.11 -13.84 3.33
N GLU A 515 23.97 -14.80 2.92
CA GLU A 515 24.60 -15.76 3.85
C GLU A 515 25.47 -15.05 4.88
N GLN A 516 26.22 -14.02 4.47
CA GLN A 516 27.00 -13.20 5.37
C GLN A 516 26.11 -12.42 6.33
N MET A 517 25.04 -11.78 5.82
CA MET A 517 24.06 -11.06 6.65
C MET A 517 23.40 -11.98 7.69
N VAL A 518 23.03 -13.21 7.33
CA VAL A 518 22.50 -14.19 8.29
C VAL A 518 23.54 -14.49 9.37
N THR A 519 24.80 -14.63 8.99
CA THR A 519 25.89 -14.93 9.95
C THR A 519 26.15 -13.76 10.90
N ASP A 520 26.19 -12.55 10.40
CA ASP A 520 26.51 -11.35 11.17
C ASP A 520 25.37 -10.94 12.12
N ASN A 521 24.13 -11.35 11.82
CA ASN A 521 22.90 -10.97 12.52
C ASN A 521 22.26 -12.10 13.35
N GLN A 522 22.93 -13.23 13.53
CA GLN A 522 22.42 -14.35 14.33
C GLN A 522 22.20 -14.07 15.81
#